data_b0db91f406e11ffebe7275465ec44efe
#
_entry.id   b0db91f406e11ffebe7275465ec44efe
#
_cell.length_a   1.000
_cell.length_b   1.000
_cell.length_c   1.000
_cell.angle_alpha   90.00
_cell.angle_beta   90.00
_cell.angle_gamma   90.00
#
_symmetry.space_group_name_H-M   'P 1'
#
loop_
_entity.id
_entity.type
_entity.pdbx_description
1 polymer ?
#
loop_
_entity_poly.entity_id
_entity_poly.type
_entity_poly.pdbx_seq_one_letter_code
_entity_poly.pdbx_strand_id
1 'polypeptide(L)'
;KKFIDLVQLFASNIQKDANGDPCIFFNDKLAPVMAAKATYIEPLQNAGIKVILNVLGDHKGIGISNLTDDQIEKFAAILTYIVKEYGLDGIGFDDEYADYSTPIDPTSASKLVLKLREKFNAEFPGERKIIQMFQWNYASNISAAAGAEIDLADHGAFGPNVFQTSSAFAGVTNDRWCP
;
A
#
# COMPACT_ATOMS: atom_id res chain seq x y z
N LYS A 1 -23.52 -7.20 13.61
CA LYS A 1 -22.84 -5.92 13.40
C LYS A 1 -21.35 -6.20 13.35
N LYS A 2 -20.67 -5.89 12.24
CA LYS A 2 -19.23 -6.06 12.12
C LYS A 2 -18.54 -4.93 12.89
N PHE A 3 -17.45 -5.24 13.60
CA PHE A 3 -16.62 -4.25 14.26
C PHE A 3 -15.40 -3.88 13.41
N ILE A 4 -15.09 -4.71 12.39
CA ILE A 4 -13.92 -4.55 11.52
C ILE A 4 -14.41 -4.70 10.08
N ASP A 5 -14.06 -3.76 9.24
CA ASP A 5 -14.38 -3.76 7.82
C ASP A 5 -13.17 -4.09 6.94
N LEU A 6 -11.96 -3.84 7.46
CA LEU A 6 -10.69 -4.06 6.76
C LEU A 6 -9.61 -4.57 7.71
N VAL A 7 -8.80 -5.49 7.21
CA VAL A 7 -7.56 -5.98 7.86
C VAL A 7 -6.39 -5.67 6.94
N GLN A 8 -5.36 -5.06 7.50
CA GLN A 8 -4.05 -4.93 6.86
C GLN A 8 -3.13 -6.04 7.35
N LEU A 9 -2.61 -6.83 6.41
CA LEU A 9 -1.54 -7.80 6.69
C LEU A 9 -0.23 -7.01 6.84
N PHE A 10 0.19 -6.79 8.08
CA PHE A 10 1.33 -5.96 8.42
C PHE A 10 2.55 -6.81 8.81
N ALA A 11 3.67 -6.74 8.08
CA ALA A 11 3.78 -6.08 6.79
C ALA A 11 4.67 -6.92 5.86
N SER A 12 4.47 -6.75 4.55
CA SER A 12 5.50 -7.10 3.58
C SER A 12 6.53 -5.98 3.49
N ASN A 13 7.70 -6.28 2.97
CA ASN A 13 8.77 -5.29 2.87
C ASN A 13 9.17 -5.06 1.41
N ILE A 14 9.37 -3.79 1.06
CA ILE A 14 10.03 -3.45 -0.21
C ILE A 14 11.54 -3.59 -0.03
N GLN A 15 12.16 -4.37 -0.92
CA GLN A 15 13.62 -4.57 -0.98
C GLN A 15 14.11 -4.35 -2.42
N LYS A 16 15.42 -4.43 -2.61
CA LYS A 16 16.08 -4.47 -3.93
C LYS A 16 16.46 -5.89 -4.28
N ASP A 17 16.16 -6.30 -5.50
CA ASP A 17 16.73 -7.52 -6.07
C ASP A 17 18.22 -7.33 -6.45
N ALA A 18 18.82 -8.36 -7.06
CA ALA A 18 20.23 -8.32 -7.49
C ALA A 18 20.53 -7.27 -8.59
N ASN A 19 19.52 -6.80 -9.30
CA ASN A 19 19.62 -5.77 -10.33
C ASN A 19 19.35 -4.35 -9.76
N GLY A 20 18.97 -4.25 -8.49
CA GLY A 20 18.55 -3.01 -7.86
C GLY A 20 17.09 -2.65 -8.13
N ASP A 21 16.32 -3.55 -8.71
CA ASP A 21 14.89 -3.37 -8.94
C ASP A 21 14.06 -3.66 -7.67
N PRO A 22 12.92 -2.99 -7.47
CA PRO A 22 12.06 -3.23 -6.32
C PRO A 22 11.46 -4.63 -6.37
N CYS A 23 11.48 -5.30 -5.23
CA CYS A 23 10.81 -6.58 -5.02
C CYS A 23 10.08 -6.59 -3.68
N ILE A 24 9.18 -7.56 -3.48
CA ILE A 24 8.47 -7.77 -2.21
C ILE A 24 9.09 -8.95 -1.47
N PHE A 25 9.35 -8.73 -0.19
CA PHE A 25 9.79 -9.74 0.75
C PHE A 25 8.69 -10.01 1.79
N PHE A 26 8.35 -11.27 1.97
CA PHE A 26 7.49 -11.72 3.06
C PHE A 26 8.36 -12.25 4.20
N ASN A 27 8.33 -11.56 5.33
CA ASN A 27 9.07 -11.98 6.51
C ASN A 27 8.51 -13.28 7.14
N ASP A 28 9.22 -13.81 8.16
CA ASP A 28 8.90 -15.08 8.82
C ASP A 28 7.48 -15.14 9.45
N LYS A 29 6.87 -13.99 9.71
CA LYS A 29 5.51 -13.91 10.27
C LYS A 29 4.45 -13.87 9.18
N LEU A 30 4.73 -13.17 8.10
CA LEU A 30 3.78 -12.98 7.00
C LEU A 30 3.79 -14.16 6.01
N ALA A 31 4.95 -14.72 5.69
CA ALA A 31 5.05 -15.79 4.70
C ALA A 31 4.13 -17.00 5.00
N PRO A 32 4.01 -17.50 6.25
CA PRO A 32 3.07 -18.55 6.58
C PRO A 32 1.60 -18.17 6.38
N VAL A 33 1.24 -16.91 6.66
CA VAL A 33 -0.12 -16.39 6.45
C VAL A 33 -0.48 -16.38 4.97
N MET A 34 0.43 -15.88 4.14
CA MET A 34 0.25 -15.85 2.68
C MET A 34 0.18 -17.26 2.09
N ALA A 35 1.04 -18.17 2.53
CA ALA A 35 1.04 -19.57 2.07
C ALA A 35 -0.24 -20.33 2.44
N ALA A 36 -0.88 -19.96 3.56
CA ALA A 36 -2.10 -20.61 4.06
C ALA A 36 -3.32 -19.69 3.94
N LYS A 37 -3.50 -19.04 2.77
CA LYS A 37 -4.59 -18.07 2.52
C LYS A 37 -5.97 -18.63 2.82
N ALA A 38 -6.22 -19.89 2.52
CA ALA A 38 -7.49 -20.58 2.80
C ALA A 38 -7.82 -20.64 4.31
N THR A 39 -6.81 -20.55 5.16
CA THR A 39 -6.98 -20.60 6.62
C THR A 39 -7.08 -19.19 7.22
N TYR A 40 -6.33 -18.23 6.71
CA TYR A 40 -6.17 -16.93 7.36
C TYR A 40 -6.81 -15.76 6.61
N ILE A 41 -6.89 -15.82 5.27
CA ILE A 41 -7.39 -14.71 4.44
C ILE A 41 -8.84 -14.95 4.02
N GLU A 42 -9.11 -16.06 3.37
CA GLU A 42 -10.44 -16.37 2.81
C GLU A 42 -11.58 -16.35 3.85
N PRO A 43 -11.40 -16.84 5.10
CA PRO A 43 -12.46 -16.74 6.10
C PRO A 43 -12.83 -15.32 6.47
N LEU A 44 -11.86 -14.38 6.48
CA LEU A 44 -12.13 -12.96 6.70
C LEU A 44 -12.94 -12.38 5.54
N GLN A 45 -12.52 -12.67 4.31
CA GLN A 45 -13.22 -12.22 3.10
C GLN A 45 -14.64 -12.80 3.00
N ASN A 46 -14.82 -14.08 3.34
CA ASN A 46 -16.13 -14.73 3.42
C ASN A 46 -17.05 -14.11 4.47
N ALA A 47 -16.46 -13.56 5.54
CA ALA A 47 -17.18 -12.74 6.53
C ALA A 47 -17.44 -11.30 6.03
N GLY A 48 -16.99 -10.95 4.81
CA GLY A 48 -17.11 -9.66 4.17
C GLY A 48 -16.12 -8.60 4.70
N ILE A 49 -15.03 -9.03 5.32
CA ILE A 49 -13.93 -8.17 5.76
C ILE A 49 -12.94 -8.08 4.59
N LYS A 50 -12.52 -6.88 4.24
CA LYS A 50 -11.50 -6.66 3.23
C LYS A 50 -10.12 -6.99 3.78
N VAL A 51 -9.27 -7.63 2.97
CA VAL A 51 -7.90 -7.97 3.37
C VAL A 51 -6.91 -7.38 2.37
N ILE A 52 -6.09 -6.45 2.83
CA ILE A 52 -5.05 -5.82 2.01
C ILE A 52 -3.65 -6.15 2.55
N LEU A 53 -2.65 -6.09 1.67
CA LEU A 53 -1.25 -6.25 2.05
C LEU A 53 -0.62 -4.88 2.27
N ASN A 54 -0.03 -4.66 3.44
CA ASN A 54 0.77 -3.47 3.69
C ASN A 54 2.21 -3.65 3.18
N VAL A 55 2.76 -2.58 2.61
CA VAL A 55 4.15 -2.49 2.10
C VAL A 55 4.91 -1.48 2.95
N LEU A 56 5.92 -1.96 3.65
CA LEU A 56 6.80 -1.21 4.55
C LEU A 56 8.24 -1.23 4.02
N GLY A 57 9.06 -0.23 4.33
CA GLY A 57 10.50 -0.27 4.09
C GLY A 57 11.21 -1.38 4.89
N ASP A 58 12.50 -1.62 4.61
CA ASP A 58 13.29 -2.68 5.27
C ASP A 58 14.78 -2.31 5.41
N HIS A 59 15.07 -1.05 5.65
CA HIS A 59 16.45 -0.55 5.80
C HIS A 59 17.37 -0.90 4.61
N LYS A 60 16.79 -1.03 3.40
CA LYS A 60 17.50 -1.41 2.18
C LYS A 60 17.77 -0.25 1.22
N GLY A 61 17.48 0.98 1.67
CA GLY A 61 17.72 2.19 0.87
C GLY A 61 16.75 2.37 -0.30
N ILE A 62 15.62 1.67 -0.28
CA ILE A 62 14.52 1.78 -1.24
C ILE A 62 13.18 1.85 -0.52
N GLY A 63 12.28 2.65 -1.05
CA GLY A 63 10.90 2.78 -0.61
C GLY A 63 10.07 3.43 -1.71
N ILE A 64 8.82 3.72 -1.44
CA ILE A 64 7.91 4.25 -2.47
C ILE A 64 8.21 5.70 -2.88
N SER A 65 9.08 6.41 -2.15
CA SER A 65 9.42 7.82 -2.42
C SER A 65 10.74 8.01 -3.19
N ASN A 66 11.43 6.95 -3.62
CA ASN A 66 12.66 7.07 -4.42
C ASN A 66 12.73 6.14 -5.64
N LEU A 67 11.59 5.65 -6.10
CA LEU A 67 11.53 4.81 -7.30
C LEU A 67 11.67 5.65 -8.56
N THR A 68 12.46 5.15 -9.52
CA THR A 68 12.47 5.66 -10.89
C THR A 68 11.20 5.27 -11.63
N ASP A 69 10.92 5.90 -12.77
CA ASP A 69 9.72 5.58 -13.57
C ASP A 69 9.71 4.10 -14.04
N ASP A 70 10.87 3.53 -14.38
CA ASP A 70 11.00 2.11 -14.71
C ASP A 70 10.73 1.19 -13.49
N GLN A 71 11.25 1.56 -12.33
CA GLN A 71 10.99 0.85 -11.08
C GLN A 71 9.53 0.93 -10.65
N ILE A 72 8.86 2.06 -10.88
CA ILE A 72 7.41 2.23 -10.63
C ILE A 72 6.59 1.27 -11.49
N GLU A 73 6.91 1.17 -12.78
CA GLU A 73 6.24 0.26 -13.71
C GLU A 73 6.37 -1.20 -13.26
N LYS A 74 7.61 -1.61 -12.92
CA LYS A 74 7.91 -2.96 -12.43
C LYS A 74 7.22 -3.26 -11.10
N PHE A 75 7.31 -2.32 -10.15
CA PHE A 75 6.76 -2.52 -8.81
C PHE A 75 5.24 -2.58 -8.81
N ALA A 76 4.57 -1.72 -9.57
CA ALA A 76 3.12 -1.78 -9.73
C ALA A 76 2.67 -3.11 -10.37
N ALA A 77 3.45 -3.68 -11.30
CA ALA A 77 3.18 -5.00 -11.86
C ALA A 77 3.33 -6.12 -10.82
N ILE A 78 4.38 -6.07 -9.99
CA ILE A 78 4.61 -7.03 -8.89
C ILE A 78 3.46 -6.98 -7.89
N LEU A 79 3.05 -5.78 -7.45
CA LEU A 79 1.94 -5.61 -6.50
C LEU A 79 0.62 -6.13 -7.07
N THR A 80 0.35 -5.86 -8.35
CA THR A 80 -0.84 -6.37 -9.04
C THR A 80 -0.84 -7.90 -9.11
N TYR A 81 0.31 -8.50 -9.43
CA TYR A 81 0.47 -9.96 -9.42
C TYR A 81 0.20 -10.56 -8.03
N ILE A 82 0.73 -9.94 -6.97
CA ILE A 82 0.52 -10.40 -5.58
C ILE A 82 -0.96 -10.34 -5.21
N VAL A 83 -1.64 -9.25 -5.52
CA VAL A 83 -3.09 -9.10 -5.26
C VAL A 83 -3.87 -10.22 -5.97
N LYS A 84 -3.52 -10.53 -7.21
CA LYS A 84 -4.13 -11.61 -7.99
C LYS A 84 -3.86 -12.99 -7.38
N GLU A 85 -2.58 -13.30 -7.16
CA GLU A 85 -2.11 -14.63 -6.71
C GLU A 85 -2.70 -15.02 -5.35
N TYR A 86 -2.75 -14.06 -4.44
CA TYR A 86 -3.26 -14.31 -3.08
C TYR A 86 -4.74 -13.95 -2.90
N GLY A 87 -5.40 -13.44 -3.95
CA GLY A 87 -6.81 -13.06 -3.89
C GLY A 87 -7.10 -11.90 -2.95
N LEU A 88 -6.14 -10.97 -2.80
CA LEU A 88 -6.28 -9.85 -1.87
C LEU A 88 -7.24 -8.78 -2.39
N ASP A 89 -7.74 -7.96 -1.48
CA ASP A 89 -8.61 -6.83 -1.82
C ASP A 89 -7.86 -5.55 -2.17
N GLY A 90 -6.53 -5.51 -1.98
CA GLY A 90 -5.72 -4.34 -2.32
C GLY A 90 -4.35 -4.29 -1.66
N ILE A 91 -3.74 -3.09 -1.72
CA ILE A 91 -2.42 -2.76 -1.18
C ILE A 91 -2.52 -1.52 -0.28
N GLY A 92 -1.81 -1.56 0.84
CA GLY A 92 -1.54 -0.41 1.69
C GLY A 92 -0.06 -0.03 1.63
N PHE A 93 0.26 1.25 1.77
CA PHE A 93 1.61 1.77 1.80
C PHE A 93 1.92 2.47 3.11
N ASP A 94 3.09 2.13 3.67
CA ASP A 94 3.70 2.76 4.83
C ASP A 94 5.15 3.12 4.49
N ASP A 95 5.45 4.41 4.32
CA ASP A 95 6.77 4.89 3.88
C ASP A 95 7.75 5.06 5.07
N GLU A 96 7.79 4.06 5.95
CA GLU A 96 8.72 4.01 7.07
C GLU A 96 9.89 3.05 6.80
N TYR A 97 10.98 3.24 7.51
CA TYR A 97 12.17 2.36 7.54
C TYR A 97 12.83 2.10 6.18
N ALA A 98 12.64 2.96 5.20
CA ALA A 98 13.24 2.78 3.88
C ALA A 98 14.76 3.04 3.85
N ASP A 99 15.28 3.90 4.77
CA ASP A 99 16.69 4.32 4.87
C ASP A 99 17.24 4.73 3.49
N TYR A 100 16.55 5.65 2.83
CA TYR A 100 16.76 6.03 1.44
C TYR A 100 18.23 6.26 1.10
N SER A 101 18.78 5.45 0.19
CA SER A 101 20.17 5.53 -0.27
C SER A 101 20.36 6.35 -1.55
N THR A 102 19.27 6.73 -2.20
CA THR A 102 19.21 7.62 -3.36
C THR A 102 18.35 8.84 -3.07
N PRO A 103 18.50 9.94 -3.83
CA PRO A 103 17.65 11.11 -3.66
C PRO A 103 16.16 10.77 -3.73
N ILE A 104 15.37 11.43 -2.91
CA ILE A 104 13.91 11.36 -2.95
C ILE A 104 13.40 12.04 -4.23
N ASP A 105 12.50 11.36 -4.93
CA ASP A 105 11.63 11.99 -5.94
C ASP A 105 10.27 12.30 -5.29
N PRO A 106 9.92 13.57 -5.06
CA PRO A 106 8.67 13.94 -4.41
C PRO A 106 7.42 13.53 -5.21
N THR A 107 7.59 13.08 -6.45
CA THR A 107 6.50 12.60 -7.32
C THR A 107 6.38 11.08 -7.35
N SER A 108 7.36 10.35 -6.83
CA SER A 108 7.45 8.88 -6.92
C SER A 108 6.22 8.18 -6.35
N ALA A 109 5.83 8.47 -5.09
CA ALA A 109 4.66 7.87 -4.47
C ALA A 109 3.36 8.16 -5.25
N SER A 110 3.20 9.40 -5.75
CA SER A 110 2.05 9.76 -6.59
C SER A 110 2.01 8.99 -7.90
N LYS A 111 3.15 8.87 -8.58
CA LYS A 111 3.27 8.08 -9.82
C LYS A 111 2.97 6.60 -9.58
N LEU A 112 3.46 6.05 -8.45
CA LEU A 112 3.19 4.66 -8.08
C LEU A 112 1.69 4.41 -7.86
N VAL A 113 1.01 5.29 -7.13
CA VAL A 113 -0.45 5.18 -6.91
C VAL A 113 -1.21 5.17 -8.25
N LEU A 114 -0.90 6.12 -9.14
CA LEU A 114 -1.53 6.22 -10.44
C LEU A 114 -1.27 4.98 -11.31
N LYS A 115 -0.01 4.51 -11.35
CA LYS A 115 0.36 3.32 -12.11
C LYS A 115 -0.28 2.05 -11.53
N LEU A 116 -0.33 1.91 -10.22
CA LEU A 116 -0.98 0.77 -9.57
C LEU A 116 -2.48 0.75 -9.88
N ARG A 117 -3.16 1.91 -9.85
CA ARG A 117 -4.57 2.02 -10.23
C ARG A 117 -4.79 1.61 -11.69
N GLU A 118 -3.94 2.07 -12.61
CA GLU A 118 -3.98 1.67 -14.03
C GLU A 118 -3.92 0.14 -14.16
N LYS A 119 -2.94 -0.49 -13.51
CA LYS A 119 -2.76 -1.96 -13.56
C LYS A 119 -3.90 -2.72 -12.88
N PHE A 120 -4.41 -2.24 -11.75
CA PHE A 120 -5.57 -2.84 -11.10
C PHE A 120 -6.82 -2.78 -12.00
N ASN A 121 -7.09 -1.66 -12.64
CA ASN A 121 -8.22 -1.54 -13.55
C ASN A 121 -8.12 -2.48 -14.76
N ALA A 122 -6.90 -2.71 -15.26
CA ALA A 122 -6.65 -3.62 -16.38
C ALA A 122 -6.79 -5.09 -15.97
N GLU A 123 -6.26 -5.47 -14.78
CA GLU A 123 -6.22 -6.86 -14.32
C GLU A 123 -7.55 -7.30 -13.69
N PHE A 124 -8.31 -6.38 -13.06
CA PHE A 124 -9.54 -6.65 -12.33
C PHE A 124 -10.71 -5.84 -12.88
N PRO A 125 -11.15 -6.08 -14.13
CA PRO A 125 -12.21 -5.29 -14.75
C PRO A 125 -13.52 -5.43 -13.95
N GLY A 126 -14.09 -4.29 -13.56
CA GLY A 126 -15.31 -4.23 -12.75
C GLY A 126 -15.11 -4.35 -11.24
N GLU A 127 -13.89 -4.57 -10.77
CA GLU A 127 -13.54 -4.58 -9.35
C GLU A 127 -12.61 -3.41 -9.01
N ARG A 128 -12.96 -2.63 -7.99
CA ARG A 128 -12.04 -1.62 -7.46
C ARG A 128 -11.21 -2.20 -6.33
N LYS A 129 -9.95 -2.54 -6.61
CA LYS A 129 -8.99 -2.95 -5.58
C LYS A 129 -8.57 -1.74 -4.75
N ILE A 130 -8.45 -1.94 -3.44
CA ILE A 130 -8.16 -0.87 -2.48
C ILE A 130 -6.71 -0.42 -2.62
N ILE A 131 -6.49 0.88 -2.67
CA ILE A 131 -5.20 1.53 -2.43
C ILE A 131 -5.33 2.33 -1.14
N GLN A 132 -4.56 1.95 -0.13
CA GLN A 132 -4.48 2.65 1.14
C GLN A 132 -3.13 3.34 1.26
N MET A 133 -3.08 4.51 1.91
CA MET A 133 -1.86 5.26 2.13
C MET A 133 -1.80 5.79 3.57
N PHE A 134 -0.73 5.43 4.28
CA PHE A 134 -0.39 6.03 5.56
C PHE A 134 0.33 7.37 5.34
N GLN A 135 -0.17 8.42 5.99
CA GLN A 135 0.39 9.76 5.86
C GLN A 135 1.66 9.88 6.71
N TRP A 136 2.78 9.49 6.15
CA TRP A 136 4.05 9.51 6.83
C TRP A 136 5.18 9.94 5.90
N ASN A 137 6.18 10.61 6.46
CA ASN A 137 7.44 10.94 5.83
C ASN A 137 7.25 11.58 4.42
N TYR A 138 8.00 11.13 3.43
CA TYR A 138 8.00 11.67 2.06
C TYR A 138 6.73 11.32 1.28
N ALA A 139 6.06 10.21 1.61
CA ALA A 139 4.77 9.85 1.05
C ALA A 139 3.63 10.83 1.42
N SER A 140 3.87 11.78 2.33
CA SER A 140 2.93 12.87 2.61
C SER A 140 2.71 13.82 1.43
N ASN A 141 3.58 13.81 0.41
CA ASN A 141 3.48 14.67 -0.77
C ASN A 141 2.71 13.98 -1.91
N ILE A 142 1.42 13.74 -1.71
CA ILE A 142 0.56 13.12 -2.73
C ILE A 142 -0.10 14.20 -3.59
N SER A 143 -0.02 14.07 -4.91
CA SER A 143 -0.72 14.94 -5.86
C SER A 143 -2.24 14.75 -5.79
N ALA A 144 -3.02 15.76 -6.17
CA ALA A 144 -4.48 15.67 -6.17
C ALA A 144 -5.00 14.54 -7.08
N ALA A 145 -4.33 14.29 -8.20
CA ALA A 145 -4.68 13.20 -9.11
C ALA A 145 -4.47 11.82 -8.46
N ALA A 146 -3.33 11.62 -7.77
CA ALA A 146 -3.06 10.38 -7.06
C ALA A 146 -3.97 10.23 -5.84
N GLY A 147 -4.23 11.31 -5.10
CA GLY A 147 -5.16 11.30 -3.98
C GLY A 147 -6.59 10.91 -4.36
N ALA A 148 -7.03 11.28 -5.56
CA ALA A 148 -8.33 10.85 -6.09
C ALA A 148 -8.42 9.31 -6.26
N GLU A 149 -7.29 8.64 -6.43
CA GLU A 149 -7.19 7.18 -6.59
C GLU A 149 -6.91 6.42 -5.29
N ILE A 150 -6.62 7.11 -4.19
CA ILE A 150 -6.49 6.52 -2.85
C ILE A 150 -7.90 6.27 -2.29
N ASP A 151 -8.16 5.05 -1.87
CA ASP A 151 -9.47 4.64 -1.32
C ASP A 151 -9.56 4.88 0.19
N LEU A 152 -8.46 4.68 0.92
CA LEU A 152 -8.36 4.89 2.36
C LEU A 152 -7.03 5.57 2.70
N ALA A 153 -7.04 6.45 3.66
CA ALA A 153 -5.87 7.11 4.18
C ALA A 153 -5.84 7.06 5.72
N ASP A 154 -4.66 6.83 6.28
CA ASP A 154 -4.46 6.85 7.72
C ASP A 154 -3.56 8.03 8.10
N HIS A 155 -3.84 8.67 9.21
CA HIS A 155 -3.02 9.76 9.73
C HIS A 155 -1.71 9.26 10.34
N GLY A 156 -0.62 10.00 10.12
CA GLY A 156 0.69 9.75 10.70
C GLY A 156 0.81 10.08 12.19
N ALA A 157 -0.30 10.26 12.91
CA ALA A 157 -0.31 10.57 14.33
C ALA A 157 -0.99 9.46 15.10
N PHE A 158 -0.23 8.82 16.00
CA PHE A 158 -0.74 7.81 16.92
C PHE A 158 -0.89 8.37 18.33
N GLY A 159 -2.06 8.14 18.93
CA GLY A 159 -2.29 8.52 20.31
C GLY A 159 -3.74 8.36 20.70
N PRO A 160 -4.02 8.19 22.01
CA PRO A 160 -5.36 7.80 22.50
C PRO A 160 -6.45 8.86 22.26
N ASN A 161 -6.11 10.07 21.83
CA ASN A 161 -7.06 11.17 21.65
C ASN A 161 -6.81 11.95 20.35
N VAL A 162 -6.17 11.36 19.35
CA VAL A 162 -5.88 12.05 18.09
C VAL A 162 -6.92 11.69 17.04
N PHE A 163 -7.97 12.48 16.96
CA PHE A 163 -8.91 12.46 15.85
C PHE A 163 -8.61 13.64 14.95
N GLN A 164 -7.89 13.39 13.87
CA GLN A 164 -7.69 14.43 12.85
C GLN A 164 -8.86 14.36 11.86
N THR A 165 -9.54 15.47 11.70
CA THR A 165 -10.71 15.59 10.81
C THR A 165 -10.38 16.31 9.50
N SER A 166 -9.13 16.78 9.34
CA SER A 166 -8.70 17.49 8.13
C SER A 166 -7.76 16.63 7.31
N SER A 167 -8.11 16.43 6.06
CA SER A 167 -7.26 15.78 5.07
C SER A 167 -5.99 16.59 4.82
N ALA A 168 -4.84 15.94 4.86
CA ALA A 168 -3.57 16.52 4.45
C ALA A 168 -3.13 16.02 3.06
N PHE A 169 -3.77 14.99 2.49
CA PHE A 169 -3.53 14.57 1.11
C PHE A 169 -4.43 15.33 0.15
N ALA A 170 -3.85 16.00 -0.83
CA ALA A 170 -4.62 16.61 -1.90
C ALA A 170 -5.43 15.52 -2.64
N GLY A 171 -6.73 15.78 -2.88
CA GLY A 171 -7.61 14.84 -3.60
C GLY A 171 -8.22 13.72 -2.76
N VAL A 172 -7.81 13.51 -1.51
CA VAL A 172 -8.46 12.58 -0.58
C VAL A 172 -9.54 13.33 0.19
N THR A 173 -10.78 12.87 0.09
CA THR A 173 -11.93 13.46 0.80
C THR A 173 -12.00 12.93 2.24
N ASN A 174 -12.67 13.67 3.13
CA ASN A 174 -12.69 13.37 4.57
C ASN A 174 -13.31 12.00 4.91
N ASP A 175 -14.21 11.50 4.09
CA ASP A 175 -14.86 10.20 4.25
C ASP A 175 -13.95 9.00 3.93
N ARG A 176 -12.76 9.26 3.37
CA ARG A 176 -11.73 8.25 3.10
C ARG A 176 -10.61 8.20 4.13
N TRP A 177 -10.65 9.07 5.13
CA TRP A 177 -9.69 9.04 6.23
C TRP A 177 -10.18 8.08 7.31
N CYS A 178 -9.29 7.15 7.71
CA CYS A 178 -9.49 6.28 8.86
C CYS A 178 -9.16 7.05 10.15
N PRO A 179 -10.00 6.97 11.18
CA PRO A 179 -9.77 7.62 12.46
C PRO A 179 -8.65 6.95 13.27
#